data_9d4fe8a4a9f412d288dfc3c4a14e7c12
#
_entry.id   9d4fe8a4a9f412d288dfc3c4a14e7c12
#
_cell.length_a   1.000
_cell.length_b   1.000
_cell.length_c   1.000
_cell.angle_alpha   90.00
_cell.angle_beta   90.00
_cell.angle_gamma   90.00
#
_symmetry.space_group_name_H-M   'P 1'
#
loop_
_entity.id
_entity.type
_entity.pdbx_description
1 polymer ?
#
loop_
_entity_poly.entity_id
_entity_poly.type
_entity_poly.pdbx_seq_one_letter_code
_entity_poly.pdbx_strand_id
1 'polypeptide(L)'
;RSSDVLYVDGIPATMPDGQGQTSNIDLSSVQNVEVLRGPFSALYGNASGGVMNVTTQTGQQPPTIEASSYYGSFGSWRYGLKATGATGDGTQPGDVDYTVSTTRFTTHGYRDHSGAQKNLANAKLGVRIDEASKLSLIFNSVDIKADDPGGLTKAEWKANPQQAPRAEQYDTRKTIKQTQAGLRYERSLSAQDDMSVMMYAGERETTQYQSIPMAPQLNPSHAGGVITLQRHYQGIDSRWTHRGELGVPVTFTTGLNYENMSENRKGYNNFRLNSGMPEYGQKGELRRDERNLMWNIDPYLQTQWQLSEKLSLDAGVRYSSVWFDSNDHYVTPGNGDDSGDASYHKWLPAGSLKYAMTDAWNIYLAAGRGFETPTINELSYRADGQSGMNLGLKPSTNDTIEIGSKTRIGDGLLSLALFQTDTDDEIVVDSSSGGRTTYKNAGKTRRQGAELAWDQRFAGDFRVNASWTWLDATYRSNVCNEQDCNGNRMPGIARNMGFASIGYVPEDGWYAGTE
;
A
#
# COMPACT_ATOMS: atom_id res chain seq x y z
N ARG A 1 -1.62 11.21 -0.80
CA ARG A 1 -1.53 10.16 -1.82
C ARG A 1 -0.45 9.18 -1.41
N SER A 2 -0.74 7.87 -1.39
CA SER A 2 0.26 6.81 -1.20
C SER A 2 0.58 6.21 -2.56
N SER A 3 1.84 6.18 -2.90
CA SER A 3 2.37 5.54 -4.11
C SER A 3 2.99 4.18 -3.83
N ASP A 4 2.81 3.68 -2.61
CA ASP A 4 3.34 2.39 -2.17
C ASP A 4 2.39 1.25 -2.54
N VAL A 5 2.93 0.16 -3.04
CA VAL A 5 2.19 -1.09 -3.29
C VAL A 5 2.44 -2.05 -2.13
N LEU A 6 1.37 -2.60 -1.61
CA LEU A 6 1.38 -3.52 -0.48
C LEU A 6 0.90 -4.90 -0.94
N TYR A 7 1.68 -5.92 -0.61
CA TYR A 7 1.33 -7.33 -0.81
C TYR A 7 1.26 -8.08 0.52
N VAL A 8 0.30 -8.98 0.64
CA VAL A 8 0.22 -9.95 1.74
C VAL A 8 0.22 -11.35 1.14
N ASP A 9 1.26 -12.12 1.39
CA ASP A 9 1.51 -13.44 0.78
C ASP A 9 1.39 -13.45 -0.76
N GLY A 10 1.75 -12.34 -1.40
CA GLY A 10 1.67 -12.15 -2.85
C GLY A 10 0.29 -11.68 -3.36
N ILE A 11 -0.72 -11.57 -2.52
CA ILE A 11 -2.00 -10.95 -2.88
C ILE A 11 -1.87 -9.44 -2.70
N PRO A 12 -2.17 -8.60 -3.72
CA PRO A 12 -2.16 -7.15 -3.55
C PRO A 12 -3.17 -6.70 -2.49
N ALA A 13 -2.70 -5.94 -1.51
CA ALA A 13 -3.56 -5.20 -0.58
C ALA A 13 -3.77 -3.76 -1.06
N THR A 14 -3.00 -3.33 -2.07
CA THR A 14 -3.27 -2.14 -2.87
C THR A 14 -4.17 -2.54 -4.03
N MET A 15 -5.28 -1.85 -4.20
CA MET A 15 -6.24 -2.11 -5.28
C MET A 15 -5.67 -1.66 -6.64
N PRO A 16 -6.20 -2.17 -7.78
CA PRO A 16 -5.73 -1.78 -9.12
C PRO A 16 -5.79 -0.27 -9.41
N ASP A 17 -6.61 0.48 -8.66
CA ASP A 17 -6.67 1.95 -8.72
C ASP A 17 -5.53 2.66 -7.95
N GLY A 18 -4.56 1.92 -7.43
CA GLY A 18 -3.44 2.46 -6.66
C GLY A 18 -3.77 2.82 -5.20
N GLN A 19 -4.97 2.52 -4.70
CA GLN A 19 -5.34 2.77 -3.31
C GLN A 19 -5.03 1.58 -2.42
N GLY A 20 -4.21 1.78 -1.40
CA GLY A 20 -3.82 0.75 -0.42
C GLY A 20 -4.29 1.05 1.00
N GLN A 21 -4.33 0.00 1.83
CA GLN A 21 -4.67 0.11 3.24
C GLN A 21 -3.89 -0.90 4.07
N THR A 22 -3.11 -0.41 5.04
CA THR A 22 -2.32 -1.25 5.96
C THR A 22 -3.14 -1.80 7.14
N SER A 23 -4.28 -1.20 7.45
CA SER A 23 -5.13 -1.61 8.59
C SER A 23 -5.77 -2.99 8.42
N ASN A 24 -5.68 -3.58 7.24
CA ASN A 24 -6.17 -4.93 6.93
C ASN A 24 -5.18 -6.04 7.32
N ILE A 25 -3.96 -5.69 7.73
CA ILE A 25 -2.92 -6.64 8.08
C ILE A 25 -3.06 -7.05 9.54
N ASP A 26 -3.12 -8.34 9.80
CA ASP A 26 -3.02 -8.90 11.15
C ASP A 26 -1.57 -9.21 11.48
N LEU A 27 -0.94 -8.32 12.23
CA LEU A 27 0.46 -8.45 12.63
C LEU A 27 0.74 -9.68 13.51
N SER A 28 -0.28 -10.30 14.12
CA SER A 28 -0.09 -11.51 14.95
C SER A 28 0.30 -12.74 14.16
N SER A 29 -0.06 -12.79 12.86
CA SER A 29 0.27 -13.89 11.96
C SER A 29 1.42 -13.57 11.01
N VAL A 30 2.01 -12.38 11.09
CA VAL A 30 3.11 -11.95 10.22
C VAL A 30 4.43 -12.56 10.70
N GLN A 31 5.15 -13.17 9.77
CA GLN A 31 6.51 -13.67 9.97
C GLN A 31 7.55 -12.63 9.58
N ASN A 32 7.34 -11.95 8.45
CA ASN A 32 8.30 -11.00 7.89
C ASN A 32 7.59 -9.85 7.18
N VAL A 33 8.17 -8.66 7.29
CA VAL A 33 7.81 -7.49 6.48
C VAL A 33 9.06 -7.02 5.76
N GLU A 34 9.02 -7.05 4.45
CA GLU A 34 10.09 -6.58 3.59
C GLU A 34 9.65 -5.29 2.90
N VAL A 35 10.46 -4.25 3.02
CA VAL A 35 10.22 -2.96 2.38
C VAL A 35 11.28 -2.74 1.31
N LEU A 36 10.84 -2.76 0.05
CA LEU A 36 11.66 -2.47 -1.11
C LEU A 36 11.51 -0.99 -1.43
N ARG A 37 12.62 -0.27 -1.31
CA ARG A 37 12.72 1.17 -1.61
C ARG A 37 13.64 1.40 -2.79
N GLY A 38 13.54 2.59 -3.38
CA GLY A 38 14.41 2.99 -4.49
C GLY A 38 14.02 2.39 -5.84
N PRO A 39 14.96 2.34 -6.79
CA PRO A 39 14.68 2.01 -8.20
C PRO A 39 14.05 0.63 -8.43
N PHE A 40 14.29 -0.34 -7.57
CA PHE A 40 13.76 -1.71 -7.72
C PHE A 40 12.25 -1.80 -7.54
N SER A 41 11.63 -0.85 -6.87
CA SER A 41 10.17 -0.79 -6.76
C SER A 41 9.49 -0.66 -8.12
N ALA A 42 10.17 -0.10 -9.12
CA ALA A 42 9.69 0.00 -10.49
C ALA A 42 9.38 -1.35 -11.14
N LEU A 43 10.03 -2.44 -10.72
CA LEU A 43 9.73 -3.80 -11.19
C LEU A 43 8.36 -4.32 -10.74
N TYR A 44 7.70 -3.63 -9.84
CA TYR A 44 6.34 -3.94 -9.36
C TYR A 44 5.24 -3.08 -10.00
N GLY A 45 5.55 -2.37 -11.08
CA GLY A 45 4.58 -1.62 -11.89
C GLY A 45 4.21 -0.26 -11.32
N ASN A 46 2.94 -0.04 -11.03
CA ASN A 46 2.40 1.21 -10.50
C ASN A 46 2.79 1.43 -9.02
N ALA A 47 4.09 1.49 -8.74
CA ALA A 47 4.69 1.43 -7.41
C ALA A 47 5.84 2.45 -7.24
N SER A 48 5.57 3.72 -7.57
CA SER A 48 6.61 4.76 -7.57
C SER A 48 7.18 5.10 -6.19
N GLY A 49 6.44 4.82 -5.11
CA GLY A 49 6.86 5.10 -3.73
C GLY A 49 7.63 3.97 -3.07
N GLY A 50 7.43 2.74 -3.50
CA GLY A 50 8.02 1.56 -2.91
C GLY A 50 7.08 0.36 -2.88
N VAL A 51 7.58 -0.75 -2.39
CA VAL A 51 6.81 -2.00 -2.22
C VAL A 51 6.98 -2.52 -0.81
N MET A 52 5.89 -2.89 -0.19
CA MET A 52 5.88 -3.58 1.09
C MET A 52 5.33 -5.00 0.91
N ASN A 53 6.18 -6.00 1.13
CA ASN A 53 5.80 -7.40 1.12
C ASN A 53 5.62 -7.90 2.54
N VAL A 54 4.42 -8.34 2.87
CA VAL A 54 4.10 -8.97 4.15
C VAL A 54 3.96 -10.45 3.91
N THR A 55 4.73 -11.26 4.64
CA THR A 55 4.65 -12.72 4.60
C THR A 55 4.10 -13.20 5.92
N THR A 56 3.01 -13.97 5.86
CA THR A 56 2.45 -14.61 7.04
C THR A 56 3.21 -15.88 7.41
N GLN A 57 3.12 -16.26 8.67
CA GLN A 57 3.81 -17.42 9.22
C GLN A 57 3.40 -18.71 8.51
N THR A 58 4.37 -19.54 8.18
CA THR A 58 4.16 -20.91 7.73
C THR A 58 4.15 -21.84 8.94
N GLY A 59 3.20 -22.79 8.98
CA GLY A 59 3.09 -23.75 10.06
C GLY A 59 4.31 -24.65 10.16
N GLN A 60 4.70 -24.97 11.39
CA GLN A 60 5.84 -25.83 11.73
C GLN A 60 5.46 -26.79 12.85
N GLN A 61 6.27 -27.83 13.04
CA GLN A 61 6.19 -28.71 14.22
C GLN A 61 7.06 -28.18 15.38
N PRO A 62 6.66 -28.38 16.64
CA PRO A 62 5.37 -28.93 17.07
C PRO A 62 4.21 -27.96 16.86
N PRO A 63 2.96 -28.43 16.73
CA PRO A 63 1.78 -27.57 16.66
C PRO A 63 1.68 -26.69 17.92
N THR A 64 1.30 -25.42 17.74
CA THR A 64 1.15 -24.46 18.82
C THR A 64 -0.19 -23.73 18.74
N ILE A 65 -0.72 -23.37 19.91
CA ILE A 65 -1.86 -22.47 20.06
C ILE A 65 -1.40 -21.30 20.91
N GLU A 66 -1.59 -20.10 20.43
CA GLU A 66 -1.24 -18.85 21.10
C GLU A 66 -2.50 -18.03 21.35
N ALA A 67 -2.73 -17.64 22.60
CA ALA A 67 -3.74 -16.67 22.98
C ALA A 67 -3.06 -15.41 23.49
N SER A 68 -3.48 -14.24 23.00
CA SER A 68 -2.91 -12.96 23.36
C SER A 68 -3.98 -11.96 23.77
N SER A 69 -3.66 -11.12 24.76
CA SER A 69 -4.51 -10.01 25.18
C SER A 69 -3.64 -8.81 25.51
N TYR A 70 -4.01 -7.64 24.99
CA TYR A 70 -3.33 -6.38 25.22
C TYR A 70 -4.33 -5.33 25.66
N TYR A 71 -3.92 -4.51 26.62
CA TYR A 71 -4.68 -3.34 27.07
C TYR A 71 -3.81 -2.10 26.95
N GLY A 72 -4.40 -1.02 26.46
CA GLY A 72 -3.72 0.26 26.29
C GLY A 72 -4.57 1.46 26.64
N SER A 73 -4.01 2.65 26.48
CA SER A 73 -4.70 3.91 26.73
C SER A 73 -6.02 4.02 25.94
N PHE A 74 -6.92 4.88 26.41
CA PHE A 74 -8.21 5.17 25.78
C PHE A 74 -9.15 3.96 25.65
N GLY A 75 -9.08 3.03 26.61
CA GLY A 75 -9.88 1.81 26.59
C GLY A 75 -9.56 0.88 25.41
N SER A 76 -8.31 0.91 24.95
CA SER A 76 -7.88 0.07 23.84
C SER A 76 -7.66 -1.37 24.30
N TRP A 77 -8.33 -2.32 23.63
CA TRP A 77 -8.19 -3.75 23.85
C TRP A 77 -7.85 -4.45 22.55
N ARG A 78 -6.98 -5.44 22.62
CA ARG A 78 -6.73 -6.37 21.51
C ARG A 78 -6.73 -7.79 22.05
N TYR A 79 -7.50 -8.65 21.43
CA TYR A 79 -7.55 -10.08 21.69
C TYR A 79 -7.13 -10.83 20.44
N GLY A 80 -6.32 -11.86 20.59
CA GLY A 80 -5.86 -12.69 19.50
C GLY A 80 -5.83 -14.15 19.86
N LEU A 81 -6.17 -14.99 18.88
CA LEU A 81 -6.00 -16.45 18.93
C LEU A 81 -5.32 -16.88 17.64
N LYS A 82 -4.26 -17.66 17.75
CA LYS A 82 -3.52 -18.20 16.61
C LYS A 82 -3.22 -19.68 16.85
N ALA A 83 -3.46 -20.49 15.83
CA ALA A 83 -3.05 -21.88 15.77
C ALA A 83 -2.13 -22.09 14.58
N THR A 84 -1.00 -22.76 14.78
CA THR A 84 -0.04 -23.05 13.73
C THR A 84 0.50 -24.47 13.93
N GLY A 85 0.79 -25.17 12.83
CA GLY A 85 1.32 -26.52 12.90
C GLY A 85 1.61 -27.11 11.53
N ALA A 86 2.20 -28.30 11.53
CA ALA A 86 2.47 -29.09 10.33
C ALA A 86 2.35 -30.59 10.64
N THR A 87 2.06 -31.40 9.62
CA THR A 87 2.05 -32.86 9.75
C THR A 87 3.41 -33.50 9.54
N GLY A 88 4.32 -32.80 8.85
CA GLY A 88 5.69 -33.23 8.54
C GLY A 88 6.65 -32.04 8.48
N ASP A 89 7.80 -32.24 7.87
CA ASP A 89 8.83 -31.21 7.64
C ASP A 89 8.62 -30.39 6.33
N GLY A 90 7.55 -30.69 5.60
CA GLY A 90 7.18 -30.03 4.34
C GLY A 90 7.93 -30.59 3.11
N THR A 91 8.64 -31.71 3.24
CA THR A 91 9.43 -32.32 2.15
C THR A 91 8.72 -33.48 1.48
N GLN A 92 7.83 -34.17 2.20
CA GLN A 92 7.18 -35.37 1.70
C GLN A 92 5.82 -35.07 1.05
N PRO A 93 5.44 -35.82 -0.01
CA PRO A 93 4.08 -35.75 -0.56
C PRO A 93 3.02 -36.02 0.51
N GLY A 94 2.02 -35.14 0.58
CA GLY A 94 0.97 -35.19 1.60
C GLY A 94 1.27 -34.40 2.89
N ASP A 95 2.47 -33.87 3.06
CA ASP A 95 2.74 -32.96 4.18
C ASP A 95 1.86 -31.71 4.08
N VAL A 96 1.29 -31.32 5.21
CA VAL A 96 0.39 -30.18 5.36
C VAL A 96 0.97 -29.22 6.40
N ASP A 97 1.01 -27.95 6.09
CA ASP A 97 1.25 -26.88 7.07
C ASP A 97 0.04 -25.93 7.15
N TYR A 98 -0.17 -25.35 8.32
CA TYR A 98 -1.28 -24.41 8.52
C TYR A 98 -0.94 -23.33 9.53
N THR A 99 -1.52 -22.15 9.30
CA THR A 99 -1.57 -21.04 10.26
C THR A 99 -2.96 -20.41 10.16
N VAL A 100 -3.66 -20.34 11.28
CA VAL A 100 -4.99 -19.71 11.38
C VAL A 100 -4.95 -18.72 12.52
N SER A 101 -5.39 -17.49 12.28
CA SER A 101 -5.45 -16.45 13.31
C SER A 101 -6.76 -15.68 13.25
N THR A 102 -7.21 -15.21 14.41
CA THR A 102 -8.28 -14.24 14.54
C THR A 102 -7.92 -13.23 15.60
N THR A 103 -8.20 -11.96 15.31
CA THR A 103 -7.97 -10.86 16.24
C THR A 103 -9.15 -9.90 16.27
N ARG A 104 -9.42 -9.36 17.47
CA ARG A 104 -10.36 -8.29 17.70
C ARG A 104 -9.65 -7.15 18.39
N PHE A 105 -9.79 -5.95 17.84
CA PHE A 105 -9.33 -4.70 18.41
C PHE A 105 -10.52 -3.77 18.65
N THR A 106 -10.54 -3.10 19.81
CA THR A 106 -11.51 -2.06 20.14
C THR A 106 -10.81 -0.91 20.85
N THR A 107 -11.27 0.32 20.64
CA THR A 107 -10.77 1.52 21.32
C THR A 107 -11.85 2.57 21.40
N HIS A 108 -11.83 3.42 22.43
CA HIS A 108 -12.62 4.66 22.45
C HIS A 108 -11.92 5.78 21.67
N GLY A 109 -10.60 5.66 21.46
CA GLY A 109 -9.77 6.67 20.80
C GLY A 109 -9.38 7.82 21.71
N TYR A 110 -8.40 8.62 21.27
CA TYR A 110 -7.90 9.80 22.02
C TYR A 110 -8.86 10.98 21.94
N ARG A 111 -9.49 11.17 20.78
CA ARG A 111 -10.40 12.29 20.53
C ARG A 111 -11.85 11.87 20.72
N ASP A 112 -12.71 12.84 20.97
CA ASP A 112 -14.15 12.66 20.84
C ASP A 112 -14.46 12.11 19.43
N HIS A 113 -15.48 11.27 19.31
CA HIS A 113 -15.88 10.65 18.04
C HIS A 113 -14.72 9.95 17.29
N SER A 114 -13.91 9.17 18.02
CA SER A 114 -12.77 8.43 17.45
C SER A 114 -12.74 6.95 17.86
N GLY A 115 -13.88 6.43 18.30
CA GLY A 115 -14.03 5.01 18.62
C GLY A 115 -13.82 4.12 17.39
N ALA A 116 -13.22 2.95 17.59
CA ALA A 116 -12.99 1.99 16.51
C ALA A 116 -13.11 0.54 16.98
N GLN A 117 -13.55 -0.30 16.07
CA GLN A 117 -13.60 -1.75 16.22
C GLN A 117 -13.07 -2.39 14.95
N LYS A 118 -12.18 -3.39 15.11
CA LYS A 118 -11.62 -4.15 14.00
C LYS A 118 -11.61 -5.64 14.33
N ASN A 119 -12.15 -6.46 13.43
CA ASN A 119 -12.05 -7.91 13.48
C ASN A 119 -11.29 -8.38 12.25
N LEU A 120 -10.26 -9.20 12.45
CA LEU A 120 -9.44 -9.79 11.41
C LEU A 120 -9.44 -11.31 11.57
N ALA A 121 -9.49 -12.03 10.44
CA ALA A 121 -9.27 -13.46 10.40
C ALA A 121 -8.38 -13.79 9.20
N ASN A 122 -7.39 -14.66 9.41
CA ASN A 122 -6.45 -15.10 8.39
C ASN A 122 -6.28 -16.61 8.48
N ALA A 123 -6.13 -17.26 7.33
CA ALA A 123 -5.75 -18.65 7.25
C ALA A 123 -4.76 -18.86 6.10
N LYS A 124 -3.75 -19.68 6.33
CA LYS A 124 -2.81 -20.14 5.33
C LYS A 124 -2.66 -21.65 5.47
N LEU A 125 -2.92 -22.36 4.39
CA LEU A 125 -2.82 -23.82 4.33
C LEU A 125 -1.88 -24.19 3.19
N GLY A 126 -0.82 -24.92 3.47
CA GLY A 126 0.11 -25.46 2.49
C GLY A 126 -0.01 -26.97 2.39
N VAL A 127 0.03 -27.50 1.19
CA VAL A 127 0.03 -28.94 0.92
C VAL A 127 1.14 -29.26 -0.06
N ARG A 128 2.05 -30.15 0.31
CA ARG A 128 3.04 -30.74 -0.60
C ARG A 128 2.34 -31.79 -1.46
N ILE A 129 2.21 -31.53 -2.76
CA ILE A 129 1.51 -32.43 -3.70
C ILE A 129 2.42 -33.58 -4.08
N ASP A 130 3.65 -33.27 -4.48
CA ASP A 130 4.73 -34.20 -4.80
C ASP A 130 6.09 -33.59 -4.36
N GLU A 131 7.19 -34.27 -4.59
CA GLU A 131 8.53 -33.81 -4.21
C GLU A 131 8.90 -32.46 -4.85
N ALA A 132 8.32 -32.13 -6.00
CA ALA A 132 8.63 -30.93 -6.78
C ALA A 132 7.59 -29.82 -6.64
N SER A 133 6.40 -30.06 -6.05
CA SER A 133 5.31 -29.09 -6.08
C SER A 133 4.60 -28.90 -4.75
N LYS A 134 4.22 -27.65 -4.49
CA LYS A 134 3.45 -27.20 -3.33
C LYS A 134 2.25 -26.37 -3.77
N LEU A 135 1.12 -26.57 -3.13
CA LEU A 135 -0.08 -25.75 -3.24
C LEU A 135 -0.32 -25.04 -1.92
N SER A 136 -0.57 -23.73 -1.98
CA SER A 136 -0.92 -22.94 -0.80
C SER A 136 -2.24 -22.21 -1.02
N LEU A 137 -3.14 -22.33 -0.05
CA LEU A 137 -4.40 -21.60 0.03
C LEU A 137 -4.26 -20.50 1.09
N ILE A 138 -4.63 -19.28 0.74
CA ILE A 138 -4.55 -18.10 1.59
C ILE A 138 -5.94 -17.49 1.68
N PHE A 139 -6.37 -17.16 2.89
CA PHE A 139 -7.66 -16.54 3.16
C PHE A 139 -7.48 -15.36 4.12
N ASN A 140 -8.19 -14.26 3.87
CA ASN A 140 -8.22 -13.09 4.73
C ASN A 140 -9.62 -12.51 4.82
N SER A 141 -10.07 -12.14 6.01
CA SER A 141 -11.32 -11.45 6.28
C SER A 141 -11.10 -10.27 7.21
N VAL A 142 -11.72 -9.14 6.88
CA VAL A 142 -11.60 -7.86 7.59
C VAL A 142 -12.99 -7.27 7.79
N ASP A 143 -13.32 -6.87 9.03
CA ASP A 143 -14.50 -6.07 9.36
C ASP A 143 -14.06 -4.92 10.27
N ILE A 144 -14.15 -3.68 9.77
CA ILE A 144 -13.74 -2.47 10.47
C ILE A 144 -14.93 -1.52 10.55
N LYS A 145 -15.16 -0.98 11.75
CA LYS A 145 -16.04 0.15 12.01
C LYS A 145 -15.26 1.18 12.79
N ALA A 146 -15.19 2.39 12.29
CA ALA A 146 -14.44 3.47 12.94
C ALA A 146 -15.18 4.80 12.78
N ASP A 147 -15.29 5.53 13.89
CA ASP A 147 -15.64 6.92 13.86
C ASP A 147 -14.47 7.74 13.35
N ASP A 148 -14.74 8.83 12.65
CA ASP A 148 -13.71 9.69 12.06
C ASP A 148 -13.76 11.07 12.74
N PRO A 149 -12.83 11.40 13.64
CA PRO A 149 -12.84 12.67 14.35
C PRO A 149 -12.55 13.88 13.45
N GLY A 150 -12.15 13.66 12.20
CA GLY A 150 -11.82 14.71 11.25
C GLY A 150 -10.62 15.57 11.67
N GLY A 151 -10.33 16.63 10.92
CA GLY A 151 -9.27 17.57 11.22
C GLY A 151 -9.73 18.68 12.19
N LEU A 152 -8.79 19.27 12.93
CA LEU A 152 -8.98 20.48 13.73
C LEU A 152 -8.22 21.65 13.09
N THR A 153 -8.78 22.84 13.20
CA THR A 153 -8.01 24.07 12.96
C THR A 153 -6.99 24.26 14.09
N LYS A 154 -5.95 25.07 13.85
CA LYS A 154 -4.94 25.39 14.88
C LYS A 154 -5.56 25.99 16.16
N ALA A 155 -6.62 26.77 16.01
CA ALA A 155 -7.32 27.39 17.13
C ALA A 155 -8.11 26.33 17.94
N GLU A 156 -8.86 25.47 17.27
CA GLU A 156 -9.58 24.36 17.89
C GLU A 156 -8.63 23.40 18.64
N TRP A 157 -7.51 23.03 17.98
CA TRP A 157 -6.50 22.17 18.60
C TRP A 157 -5.87 22.78 19.84
N LYS A 158 -5.60 24.10 19.83
CA LYS A 158 -5.07 24.79 21.01
C LYS A 158 -6.09 24.92 22.14
N ALA A 159 -7.36 25.04 21.79
CA ALA A 159 -8.45 25.16 22.78
C ALA A 159 -8.72 23.82 23.46
N ASN A 160 -8.88 22.77 22.69
CA ASN A 160 -9.06 21.39 23.17
C ASN A 160 -8.61 20.41 22.08
N PRO A 161 -7.47 19.73 22.22
CA PRO A 161 -6.97 18.80 21.20
C PRO A 161 -7.82 17.51 21.09
N GLN A 162 -8.70 17.24 22.03
CA GLN A 162 -9.56 16.05 22.03
C GLN A 162 -10.91 16.28 21.33
N GLN A 163 -11.33 17.54 21.15
CA GLN A 163 -12.64 17.84 20.56
C GLN A 163 -12.77 17.36 19.10
N ALA A 164 -14.02 17.09 18.69
CA ALA A 164 -14.36 16.71 17.31
C ALA A 164 -15.71 17.31 16.86
N PRO A 165 -15.90 18.65 16.94
CA PRO A 165 -17.23 19.28 16.83
C PRO A 165 -17.90 19.03 15.48
N ARG A 166 -17.12 18.97 14.37
CA ARG A 166 -17.68 18.64 13.05
C ARG A 166 -18.02 17.16 12.93
N ALA A 167 -17.18 16.30 13.46
CA ALA A 167 -17.43 14.87 13.43
C ALA A 167 -18.70 14.48 14.18
N GLU A 168 -18.92 15.05 15.36
CA GLU A 168 -20.15 14.86 16.15
C GLU A 168 -21.39 15.40 15.43
N GLN A 169 -21.28 16.58 14.81
CA GLN A 169 -22.39 17.20 14.07
C GLN A 169 -22.83 16.36 12.87
N TYR A 170 -21.86 15.79 12.12
CA TYR A 170 -22.10 15.06 10.87
C TYR A 170 -22.11 13.54 11.05
N ASP A 171 -21.81 13.04 12.23
CA ASP A 171 -21.64 11.62 12.55
C ASP A 171 -20.71 10.92 11.56
N THR A 172 -19.50 11.53 11.39
CA THR A 172 -18.50 11.07 10.42
C THR A 172 -17.93 9.74 10.84
N ARG A 173 -17.96 8.77 9.94
CA ARG A 173 -17.55 7.38 10.20
C ARG A 173 -17.24 6.62 8.94
N LYS A 174 -16.52 5.51 9.09
CA LYS A 174 -16.19 4.62 7.98
C LYS A 174 -16.36 3.16 8.40
N THR A 175 -16.97 2.38 7.53
CA THR A 175 -17.06 0.93 7.66
C THR A 175 -16.39 0.26 6.47
N ILE A 176 -15.67 -0.84 6.72
CA ILE A 176 -15.01 -1.63 5.69
C ILE A 176 -15.27 -3.10 5.99
N LYS A 177 -15.72 -3.84 4.98
CA LYS A 177 -15.75 -5.29 4.98
C LYS A 177 -14.97 -5.79 3.79
N GLN A 178 -14.10 -6.76 3.99
CA GLN A 178 -13.31 -7.37 2.92
C GLN A 178 -13.18 -8.85 3.18
N THR A 179 -13.33 -9.64 2.13
CA THR A 179 -13.04 -11.08 2.13
C THR A 179 -12.29 -11.39 0.86
N GLN A 180 -11.17 -12.10 1.00
CA GLN A 180 -10.37 -12.52 -0.14
C GLN A 180 -9.77 -13.90 0.06
N ALA A 181 -9.50 -14.58 -1.04
CA ALA A 181 -8.78 -15.84 -1.07
C ALA A 181 -7.76 -15.85 -2.20
N GLY A 182 -6.68 -16.58 -2.00
CA GLY A 182 -5.64 -16.79 -2.99
C GLY A 182 -5.19 -18.23 -3.02
N LEU A 183 -4.72 -18.65 -4.20
CA LEU A 183 -4.17 -19.97 -4.45
C LEU A 183 -2.82 -19.79 -5.12
N ARG A 184 -1.77 -20.33 -4.50
CA ARG A 184 -0.42 -20.34 -5.06
C ARG A 184 0.01 -21.76 -5.36
N TYR A 185 0.41 -21.98 -6.60
CA TYR A 185 1.04 -23.22 -7.04
C TYR A 185 2.51 -22.95 -7.37
N GLU A 186 3.41 -23.72 -6.76
CA GLU A 186 4.86 -23.63 -6.96
C GLU A 186 5.36 -25.00 -7.39
N ARG A 187 6.21 -25.04 -8.42
CA ARG A 187 6.79 -26.27 -8.93
C ARG A 187 8.23 -26.05 -9.41
N SER A 188 9.12 -26.92 -8.96
CA SER A 188 10.44 -27.11 -9.56
C SER A 188 10.31 -28.01 -10.78
N LEU A 189 10.48 -27.43 -11.98
CA LEU A 189 10.37 -28.14 -13.25
C LEU A 189 11.62 -28.94 -13.56
N SER A 190 12.78 -28.43 -13.11
CA SER A 190 14.10 -29.04 -13.21
C SER A 190 15.00 -28.48 -12.10
N ALA A 191 16.27 -28.91 -12.05
CA ALA A 191 17.27 -28.32 -11.14
C ALA A 191 17.53 -26.83 -11.44
N GLN A 192 17.26 -26.37 -12.65
CA GLN A 192 17.48 -25.01 -13.12
C GLN A 192 16.19 -24.17 -13.20
N ASP A 193 15.02 -24.82 -13.27
CA ASP A 193 13.76 -24.15 -13.63
C ASP A 193 12.72 -24.26 -12.52
N ASP A 194 12.20 -23.12 -12.08
CA ASP A 194 11.07 -23.04 -11.15
C ASP A 194 9.92 -22.27 -11.79
N MET A 195 8.72 -22.65 -11.45
CA MET A 195 7.47 -21.98 -11.85
C MET A 195 6.63 -21.65 -10.61
N SER A 196 6.02 -20.48 -10.61
CA SER A 196 5.04 -20.07 -9.60
C SER A 196 3.86 -19.40 -10.29
N VAL A 197 2.64 -19.79 -9.87
CA VAL A 197 1.39 -19.16 -10.30
C VAL A 197 0.58 -18.81 -9.06
N MET A 198 0.22 -17.55 -8.92
CA MET A 198 -0.66 -17.02 -7.87
C MET A 198 -1.96 -16.53 -8.51
N MET A 199 -3.09 -17.03 -8.04
CA MET A 199 -4.42 -16.54 -8.41
C MET A 199 -5.14 -16.09 -7.16
N TYR A 200 -5.87 -14.99 -7.24
CA TYR A 200 -6.66 -14.49 -6.11
C TYR A 200 -7.95 -13.83 -6.60
N ALA A 201 -8.92 -13.81 -5.69
CA ALA A 201 -10.16 -13.05 -5.85
C ALA A 201 -10.62 -12.53 -4.49
N GLY A 202 -11.34 -11.43 -4.51
CA GLY A 202 -11.89 -10.84 -3.30
C GLY A 202 -13.00 -9.84 -3.59
N GLU A 203 -13.67 -9.48 -2.50
CA GLU A 203 -14.67 -8.44 -2.48
C GLU A 203 -14.39 -7.47 -1.33
N ARG A 204 -14.73 -6.21 -1.53
CA ARG A 204 -14.60 -5.16 -0.53
C ARG A 204 -15.77 -4.20 -0.59
N GLU A 205 -16.40 -3.98 0.54
CA GLU A 205 -17.41 -2.97 0.74
C GLU A 205 -16.86 -1.86 1.62
N THR A 206 -17.10 -0.60 1.24
CA THR A 206 -16.74 0.58 2.04
C THR A 206 -17.92 1.52 2.09
N THR A 207 -18.28 2.00 3.27
CA THR A 207 -19.24 3.10 3.44
C THR A 207 -18.57 4.18 4.29
N GLN A 208 -18.60 5.42 3.82
CA GLN A 208 -18.01 6.57 4.51
C GLN A 208 -19.01 7.73 4.57
N TYR A 209 -19.19 8.29 5.76
CA TYR A 209 -19.92 9.52 6.03
C TYR A 209 -18.93 10.65 6.22
N GLN A 210 -19.11 11.73 5.48
CA GLN A 210 -18.19 12.88 5.46
C GLN A 210 -18.84 14.12 6.10
N SER A 211 -18.02 15.04 6.61
CA SER A 211 -18.48 16.30 7.21
C SER A 211 -18.76 17.38 6.15
N ILE A 212 -19.71 17.12 5.26
CA ILE A 212 -20.10 18.04 4.19
C ILE A 212 -21.42 18.73 4.57
N PRO A 213 -21.48 20.08 4.65
CA PRO A 213 -22.71 20.83 4.89
C PRO A 213 -23.76 20.59 3.80
N MET A 214 -25.03 20.86 4.11
CA MET A 214 -26.13 20.71 3.15
C MET A 214 -25.96 21.61 1.92
N ALA A 215 -25.53 22.85 2.10
CA ALA A 215 -25.50 23.84 1.02
C ALA A 215 -24.71 23.41 -0.23
N PRO A 216 -23.47 22.91 -0.16
CA PRO A 216 -22.77 22.36 -1.33
C PRO A 216 -23.52 21.20 -1.98
N GLN A 217 -24.17 20.36 -1.18
CA GLN A 217 -24.88 19.17 -1.67
C GLN A 217 -26.20 19.49 -2.40
N LEU A 218 -26.67 20.73 -2.34
CA LEU A 218 -27.81 21.19 -3.14
C LEU A 218 -27.44 21.43 -4.61
N ASN A 219 -26.14 21.56 -4.93
CA ASN A 219 -25.70 21.63 -6.31
C ASN A 219 -25.98 20.29 -7.01
N PRO A 220 -26.71 20.26 -8.14
CA PRO A 220 -27.03 19.03 -8.87
C PRO A 220 -25.83 18.14 -9.20
N SER A 221 -24.68 18.72 -9.50
CA SER A 221 -23.43 17.98 -9.81
C SER A 221 -22.64 17.52 -8.58
N HIS A 222 -23.12 17.78 -7.36
CA HIS A 222 -22.41 17.35 -6.15
C HIS A 222 -22.73 15.90 -5.79
N ALA A 223 -21.72 15.07 -5.56
CA ALA A 223 -21.87 13.64 -5.30
C ALA A 223 -22.42 13.26 -3.90
N GLY A 224 -22.79 14.25 -3.08
CA GLY A 224 -23.26 14.02 -1.71
C GLY A 224 -22.14 13.86 -0.69
N GLY A 225 -22.50 13.56 0.54
CA GLY A 225 -21.60 13.41 1.68
C GLY A 225 -21.52 11.98 2.23
N VAL A 226 -22.17 11.00 1.59
CA VAL A 226 -22.02 9.57 1.88
C VAL A 226 -21.52 8.86 0.64
N ILE A 227 -20.43 8.12 0.79
CA ILE A 227 -19.83 7.31 -0.29
C ILE A 227 -20.04 5.85 0.04
N THR A 228 -20.53 5.05 -0.92
CA THR A 228 -20.53 3.59 -0.85
C THR A 228 -19.77 3.02 -2.04
N LEU A 229 -18.84 2.10 -1.75
CA LEU A 229 -18.05 1.40 -2.74
C LEU A 229 -18.27 -0.10 -2.56
N GLN A 230 -18.66 -0.78 -3.63
CA GLN A 230 -18.68 -2.25 -3.70
C GLN A 230 -17.70 -2.66 -4.77
N ARG A 231 -16.64 -3.37 -4.37
CA ARG A 231 -15.52 -3.77 -5.22
C ARG A 231 -15.42 -5.27 -5.29
N HIS A 232 -15.28 -5.78 -6.51
CA HIS A 232 -14.88 -7.16 -6.78
C HIS A 232 -13.56 -7.10 -7.54
N TYR A 233 -12.55 -7.79 -7.06
CA TYR A 233 -11.23 -7.78 -7.65
C TYR A 233 -10.65 -9.19 -7.73
N GLN A 234 -9.80 -9.39 -8.72
CA GLN A 234 -9.16 -10.66 -9.01
C GLN A 234 -7.86 -10.43 -9.79
N GLY A 235 -6.99 -11.41 -9.74
CA GLY A 235 -5.76 -11.33 -10.51
C GLY A 235 -5.03 -12.65 -10.59
N ILE A 236 -4.02 -12.64 -11.42
CA ILE A 236 -3.08 -13.73 -11.62
C ILE A 236 -1.67 -13.15 -11.79
N ASP A 237 -0.71 -13.72 -11.07
CA ASP A 237 0.72 -13.52 -11.31
C ASP A 237 1.34 -14.87 -11.65
N SER A 238 1.93 -14.97 -12.82
CA SER A 238 2.65 -16.15 -13.25
C SER A 238 4.12 -15.81 -13.49
N ARG A 239 5.02 -16.69 -13.04
CA ARG A 239 6.45 -16.45 -13.05
C ARG A 239 7.20 -17.74 -13.34
N TRP A 240 8.21 -17.64 -14.18
CA TRP A 240 9.19 -18.67 -14.46
C TRP A 240 10.59 -18.14 -14.17
N THR A 241 11.38 -18.92 -13.45
CA THR A 241 12.78 -18.60 -13.12
C THR A 241 13.69 -19.68 -13.67
N HIS A 242 14.70 -19.27 -14.41
CA HIS A 242 15.73 -20.14 -14.95
C HIS A 242 17.10 -19.74 -14.42
N ARG A 243 17.85 -20.71 -13.91
CA ARG A 243 19.24 -20.55 -13.46
C ARG A 243 20.16 -21.21 -14.45
N GLY A 244 21.06 -20.44 -15.04
CA GLY A 244 21.96 -20.91 -16.10
C GLY A 244 23.31 -20.23 -16.06
N GLU A 245 24.04 -20.38 -17.14
CA GLU A 245 25.36 -19.80 -17.33
C GLU A 245 25.49 -19.27 -18.77
N LEU A 246 25.86 -18.01 -18.90
CA LEU A 246 26.18 -17.33 -20.15
C LEU A 246 27.58 -16.71 -20.05
N GLY A 247 28.59 -17.58 -19.90
CA GLY A 247 29.97 -17.17 -19.58
C GLY A 247 30.17 -16.77 -18.12
N VAL A 248 29.09 -16.38 -17.45
CA VAL A 248 28.98 -16.13 -16.01
C VAL A 248 27.64 -16.69 -15.52
N PRO A 249 27.50 -17.00 -14.20
CA PRO A 249 26.22 -17.42 -13.63
C PRO A 249 25.15 -16.35 -13.84
N VAL A 250 23.97 -16.76 -14.29
CA VAL A 250 22.84 -15.87 -14.55
C VAL A 250 21.53 -16.53 -14.11
N THR A 251 20.66 -15.71 -13.54
CA THR A 251 19.27 -16.09 -13.25
C THR A 251 18.34 -15.18 -14.03
N PHE A 252 17.43 -15.77 -14.81
CA PHE A 252 16.36 -15.08 -15.52
C PHE A 252 15.05 -15.34 -14.79
N THR A 253 14.28 -14.29 -14.54
CA THR A 253 12.91 -14.40 -14.07
C THR A 253 12.02 -13.62 -15.03
N THR A 254 11.07 -14.30 -15.65
CA THR A 254 10.06 -13.65 -16.50
C THR A 254 8.68 -13.97 -15.98
N GLY A 255 7.76 -13.06 -16.16
CA GLY A 255 6.42 -13.25 -15.68
C GLY A 255 5.40 -12.31 -16.31
N LEU A 256 4.15 -12.55 -15.96
CA LEU A 256 3.00 -11.77 -16.36
C LEU A 256 2.13 -11.55 -15.15
N ASN A 257 1.85 -10.28 -14.85
CA ASN A 257 0.88 -9.88 -13.84
C ASN A 257 -0.38 -9.35 -14.53
N TYR A 258 -1.54 -9.84 -14.12
CA TYR A 258 -2.85 -9.37 -14.54
C TYR A 258 -3.70 -9.08 -13.31
N GLU A 259 -4.31 -7.92 -13.25
CA GLU A 259 -5.26 -7.53 -12.21
C GLU A 259 -6.50 -6.90 -12.85
N ASN A 260 -7.63 -7.12 -12.20
CA ASN A 260 -8.92 -6.58 -12.61
C ASN A 260 -9.74 -6.19 -11.38
N MET A 261 -10.42 -5.06 -11.44
CA MET A 261 -11.36 -4.63 -10.42
C MET A 261 -12.61 -4.01 -11.06
N SER A 262 -13.77 -4.44 -10.58
CA SER A 262 -15.07 -3.82 -10.85
C SER A 262 -15.55 -3.13 -9.58
N GLU A 263 -15.94 -1.86 -9.70
CA GLU A 263 -16.44 -1.06 -8.59
C GLU A 263 -17.81 -0.49 -8.94
N ASN A 264 -18.79 -0.70 -8.05
CA ASN A 264 -20.01 0.09 -8.02
C ASN A 264 -19.83 1.20 -6.99
N ARG A 265 -19.79 2.45 -7.46
CA ARG A 265 -19.63 3.64 -6.65
C ARG A 265 -20.89 4.45 -6.60
N LYS A 266 -21.45 4.65 -5.39
CA LYS A 266 -22.62 5.48 -5.19
C LYS A 266 -22.35 6.58 -4.19
N GLY A 267 -22.95 7.75 -4.42
CA GLY A 267 -22.94 8.91 -3.54
C GLY A 267 -24.35 9.26 -3.10
N TYR A 268 -24.48 9.71 -1.85
CA TYR A 268 -25.76 10.11 -1.27
C TYR A 268 -25.60 11.38 -0.45
N ASN A 269 -26.66 12.15 -0.27
CA ASN A 269 -26.65 13.17 0.76
C ASN A 269 -26.38 12.54 2.13
N ASN A 270 -25.61 13.23 2.99
CA ASN A 270 -25.31 12.79 4.36
C ASN A 270 -26.37 13.24 5.37
N PHE A 271 -27.52 13.67 4.88
CA PHE A 271 -28.64 14.15 5.68
C PHE A 271 -29.99 13.72 5.11
N ARG A 272 -31.01 13.72 5.98
CA ARG A 272 -32.41 13.75 5.59
C ARG A 272 -33.02 15.03 6.09
N LEU A 273 -34.05 15.54 5.41
CA LEU A 273 -34.78 16.71 5.87
C LEU A 273 -35.88 16.30 6.87
N ASN A 274 -35.87 16.90 8.04
CA ASN A 274 -36.95 16.82 9.01
C ASN A 274 -37.49 18.23 9.22
N SER A 275 -38.76 18.45 8.85
CA SER A 275 -39.41 19.78 8.89
C SER A 275 -38.58 20.89 8.23
N GLY A 276 -37.87 20.56 7.11
CA GLY A 276 -37.02 21.49 6.38
C GLY A 276 -35.59 21.68 6.93
N MET A 277 -35.27 21.07 8.07
CA MET A 277 -33.92 21.12 8.68
C MET A 277 -33.16 19.84 8.38
N PRO A 278 -31.82 19.91 8.13
CA PRO A 278 -31.00 18.73 7.87
C PRO A 278 -30.72 17.97 9.17
N GLU A 279 -31.07 16.69 9.20
CA GLU A 279 -30.60 15.73 10.18
C GLU A 279 -29.41 14.99 9.57
N TYR A 280 -28.19 15.32 10.00
CA TYR A 280 -26.96 14.73 9.50
C TYR A 280 -26.71 13.31 10.04
N GLY A 281 -25.72 12.62 9.48
CA GLY A 281 -25.43 11.23 9.83
C GLY A 281 -26.40 10.21 9.22
N GLN A 282 -27.33 10.67 8.39
CA GLN A 282 -28.33 9.86 7.69
C GLN A 282 -27.96 9.68 6.22
N LYS A 283 -28.18 8.48 5.69
CA LYS A 283 -28.10 8.24 4.25
C LYS A 283 -29.34 8.81 3.59
N GLY A 284 -29.16 9.89 2.83
CA GLY A 284 -30.22 10.62 2.14
C GLY A 284 -30.42 10.18 0.70
N GLU A 285 -30.73 11.16 -0.17
CA GLU A 285 -31.00 10.92 -1.59
C GLU A 285 -29.75 10.52 -2.37
N LEU A 286 -29.92 9.72 -3.44
CA LEU A 286 -28.87 9.34 -4.38
C LEU A 286 -28.37 10.57 -5.14
N ARG A 287 -27.06 10.72 -5.27
CA ARG A 287 -26.37 11.84 -5.92
C ARG A 287 -25.32 11.41 -6.93
N ARG A 288 -24.92 10.14 -6.92
CA ARG A 288 -23.95 9.52 -7.83
C ARG A 288 -24.24 8.04 -7.95
N ASP A 289 -24.13 7.48 -9.15
CA ASP A 289 -24.19 6.04 -9.41
C ASP A 289 -23.30 5.72 -10.61
N GLU A 290 -22.15 5.10 -10.35
CA GLU A 290 -21.14 4.78 -11.38
C GLU A 290 -20.74 3.32 -11.29
N ARG A 291 -20.47 2.72 -12.43
CA ARG A 291 -19.75 1.47 -12.54
C ARG A 291 -18.39 1.72 -13.16
N ASN A 292 -17.33 1.43 -12.38
CA ASN A 292 -15.94 1.60 -12.77
C ASN A 292 -15.30 0.24 -13.01
N LEU A 293 -14.53 0.10 -14.08
CA LEU A 293 -13.68 -1.05 -14.38
C LEU A 293 -12.24 -0.58 -14.45
N MET A 294 -11.35 -1.31 -13.78
CA MET A 294 -9.92 -1.07 -13.80
C MET A 294 -9.20 -2.38 -14.01
N TRP A 295 -8.19 -2.40 -14.88
CA TRP A 295 -7.40 -3.58 -15.16
C TRP A 295 -5.99 -3.18 -15.59
N ASN A 296 -5.05 -4.07 -15.32
CA ASN A 296 -3.69 -3.92 -15.80
C ASN A 296 -3.15 -5.25 -16.32
N ILE A 297 -2.22 -5.18 -17.25
CA ILE A 297 -1.45 -6.31 -17.76
C ILE A 297 0.00 -5.87 -17.86
N ASP A 298 0.86 -6.54 -17.13
CA ASP A 298 2.25 -6.18 -16.98
C ASP A 298 3.17 -7.39 -17.19
N PRO A 299 3.70 -7.61 -18.41
CA PRO A 299 4.81 -8.53 -18.61
C PRO A 299 6.10 -7.93 -18.06
N TYR A 300 6.97 -8.78 -17.51
CA TYR A 300 8.26 -8.36 -16.95
C TYR A 300 9.34 -9.41 -17.15
N LEU A 301 10.59 -8.91 -17.19
CA LEU A 301 11.81 -9.69 -17.20
C LEU A 301 12.79 -9.12 -16.18
N GLN A 302 13.33 -9.96 -15.34
CA GLN A 302 14.38 -9.63 -14.38
C GLN A 302 15.56 -10.58 -14.57
N THR A 303 16.78 -10.05 -14.51
CA THR A 303 18.01 -10.82 -14.65
C THR A 303 18.97 -10.50 -13.52
N GLN A 304 19.67 -11.52 -13.03
CA GLN A 304 20.71 -11.40 -12.02
C GLN A 304 21.98 -12.06 -12.57
N TRP A 305 23.07 -11.30 -12.61
CA TRP A 305 24.34 -11.69 -13.18
C TRP A 305 25.43 -11.65 -12.12
N GLN A 306 26.16 -12.75 -11.93
CA GLN A 306 27.37 -12.77 -11.12
C GLN A 306 28.56 -12.55 -12.04
N LEU A 307 28.94 -11.28 -12.29
CA LEU A 307 29.97 -10.90 -13.25
C LEU A 307 31.38 -11.30 -12.80
N SER A 308 31.63 -11.35 -11.50
CA SER A 308 32.84 -11.86 -10.86
C SER A 308 32.54 -12.26 -9.42
N GLU A 309 33.52 -12.79 -8.68
CA GLU A 309 33.36 -13.12 -7.26
C GLU A 309 32.86 -11.93 -6.42
N LYS A 310 33.19 -10.70 -6.81
CA LYS A 310 32.85 -9.47 -6.06
C LYS A 310 31.80 -8.61 -6.73
N LEU A 311 31.55 -8.78 -8.02
CA LEU A 311 30.68 -7.88 -8.79
C LEU A 311 29.44 -8.62 -9.27
N SER A 312 28.27 -8.10 -8.91
CA SER A 312 26.98 -8.58 -9.39
C SER A 312 26.16 -7.45 -10.01
N LEU A 313 25.39 -7.78 -11.03
CA LEU A 313 24.46 -6.89 -11.73
C LEU A 313 23.05 -7.48 -11.65
N ASP A 314 22.09 -6.67 -11.20
CA ASP A 314 20.68 -6.93 -11.36
C ASP A 314 20.12 -5.96 -12.42
N ALA A 315 19.37 -6.46 -13.38
CA ALA A 315 18.73 -5.63 -14.40
C ALA A 315 17.36 -6.20 -14.74
N GLY A 316 16.39 -5.34 -14.93
CA GLY A 316 15.06 -5.76 -15.29
C GLY A 316 14.28 -4.69 -16.03
N VAL A 317 13.18 -5.12 -16.62
CA VAL A 317 12.23 -4.24 -17.31
C VAL A 317 10.83 -4.78 -17.15
N ARG A 318 9.87 -3.87 -16.97
CA ARG A 318 8.44 -4.14 -16.97
C ARG A 318 7.77 -3.23 -17.99
N TYR A 319 6.81 -3.77 -18.73
CA TYR A 319 5.89 -2.96 -19.52
C TYR A 319 4.55 -2.93 -18.80
N SER A 320 4.22 -1.80 -18.20
CA SER A 320 2.98 -1.66 -17.46
C SER A 320 1.91 -1.00 -18.33
N SER A 321 0.73 -1.59 -18.34
CA SER A 321 -0.44 -1.11 -19.07
C SER A 321 -1.64 -1.11 -18.12
N VAL A 322 -2.28 0.06 -17.97
CA VAL A 322 -3.40 0.27 -17.05
C VAL A 322 -4.56 0.92 -17.80
N TRP A 323 -5.76 0.41 -17.60
CA TRP A 323 -6.99 0.94 -18.20
C TRP A 323 -8.02 1.25 -17.13
N PHE A 324 -8.71 2.36 -17.32
CA PHE A 324 -9.86 2.80 -16.54
C PHE A 324 -11.04 3.00 -17.48
N ASP A 325 -12.20 2.51 -17.08
CA ASP A 325 -13.47 2.73 -17.74
C ASP A 325 -14.51 3.08 -16.68
N SER A 326 -15.23 4.17 -16.86
CA SER A 326 -16.30 4.61 -15.97
C SER A 326 -17.58 4.81 -16.75
N ASN A 327 -18.67 4.23 -16.25
CA ASN A 327 -20.00 4.36 -16.81
C ASN A 327 -20.92 4.99 -15.77
N ASP A 328 -21.40 6.21 -16.06
CA ASP A 328 -22.29 6.99 -15.20
C ASP A 328 -23.75 6.61 -15.44
N HIS A 329 -24.44 6.22 -14.36
CA HIS A 329 -25.85 5.87 -14.37
C HIS A 329 -26.73 6.96 -13.71
N TYR A 330 -26.13 8.07 -13.25
CA TYR A 330 -26.84 9.15 -12.57
C TYR A 330 -26.76 10.45 -13.39
N VAL A 331 -27.37 10.44 -14.57
CA VAL A 331 -27.47 11.62 -15.43
C VAL A 331 -28.81 12.31 -15.17
N THR A 332 -28.77 13.58 -14.71
CA THR A 332 -29.96 14.36 -14.34
C THR A 332 -29.80 15.81 -14.80
N PRO A 333 -30.89 16.61 -14.84
CA PRO A 333 -30.78 18.02 -15.14
C PRO A 333 -29.81 18.73 -14.18
N GLY A 334 -28.75 19.35 -14.74
CA GLY A 334 -27.67 20.00 -13.96
C GLY A 334 -26.55 19.06 -13.48
N ASN A 335 -26.65 17.76 -13.79
CA ASN A 335 -25.58 16.79 -13.65
C ASN A 335 -25.48 15.99 -14.95
N GLY A 336 -24.50 16.35 -15.80
CA GLY A 336 -24.28 15.69 -17.07
C GLY A 336 -23.69 14.28 -16.91
N ASP A 337 -23.38 13.67 -18.04
CA ASP A 337 -22.75 12.35 -18.12
C ASP A 337 -21.27 12.47 -17.75
N ASP A 338 -20.85 11.76 -16.70
CA ASP A 338 -19.47 11.67 -16.21
C ASP A 338 -18.78 10.37 -16.67
N SER A 339 -19.33 9.68 -17.69
CA SER A 339 -18.69 8.51 -18.29
C SER A 339 -17.40 8.87 -19.03
N GLY A 340 -16.47 7.94 -19.09
CA GLY A 340 -15.22 8.10 -19.83
C GLY A 340 -14.24 6.97 -19.59
N ASP A 341 -13.20 6.93 -20.41
CA ASP A 341 -12.13 5.95 -20.32
C ASP A 341 -10.76 6.61 -20.41
N ALA A 342 -9.76 5.96 -19.81
CA ALA A 342 -8.36 6.36 -19.90
C ALA A 342 -7.46 5.13 -19.92
N SER A 343 -6.34 5.24 -20.62
CA SER A 343 -5.32 4.20 -20.62
C SER A 343 -3.93 4.80 -20.53
N TYR A 344 -3.03 4.10 -19.83
CA TYR A 344 -1.67 4.51 -19.58
C TYR A 344 -0.72 3.33 -19.80
N HIS A 345 0.39 3.60 -20.50
CA HIS A 345 1.38 2.58 -20.82
C HIS A 345 2.79 3.12 -20.56
N LYS A 346 3.67 2.30 -19.98
CA LYS A 346 5.04 2.72 -19.70
C LYS A 346 6.01 1.56 -19.62
N TRP A 347 7.20 1.76 -20.20
CA TRP A 347 8.36 0.92 -19.98
C TRP A 347 9.07 1.36 -18.69
N LEU A 348 9.36 0.41 -17.80
CA LEU A 348 9.91 0.61 -16.48
C LEU A 348 11.22 -0.19 -16.34
N PRO A 349 12.35 0.30 -16.85
CA PRO A 349 13.65 -0.31 -16.64
C PRO A 349 14.18 0.00 -15.25
N ALA A 350 14.91 -0.96 -14.65
CA ALA A 350 15.66 -0.78 -13.42
C ALA A 350 16.92 -1.63 -13.44
N GLY A 351 17.97 -1.18 -12.78
CA GLY A 351 19.21 -1.92 -12.64
C GLY A 351 19.99 -1.53 -11.40
N SER A 352 20.84 -2.44 -10.94
CA SER A 352 21.74 -2.22 -9.80
C SER A 352 23.05 -2.96 -10.02
N LEU A 353 24.13 -2.28 -9.74
CA LEU A 353 25.47 -2.84 -9.71
C LEU A 353 25.94 -2.88 -8.26
N LYS A 354 26.28 -4.05 -7.75
CA LYS A 354 26.77 -4.26 -6.38
C LYS A 354 28.20 -4.78 -6.41
N TYR A 355 29.06 -4.17 -5.60
CA TYR A 355 30.44 -4.59 -5.42
C TYR A 355 30.70 -4.96 -3.96
N ALA A 356 31.17 -6.19 -3.72
CA ALA A 356 31.61 -6.67 -2.42
C ALA A 356 33.04 -6.17 -2.16
N MET A 357 33.17 -5.11 -1.36
CA MET A 357 34.47 -4.59 -0.94
C MET A 357 35.20 -5.62 -0.06
N THR A 358 34.45 -6.21 0.87
CA THR A 358 34.84 -7.35 1.71
C THR A 358 33.62 -8.26 1.91
N ASP A 359 33.78 -9.38 2.59
CA ASP A 359 32.67 -10.28 2.95
C ASP A 359 31.62 -9.61 3.85
N ALA A 360 32.01 -8.55 4.55
CA ALA A 360 31.15 -7.80 5.46
C ALA A 360 30.69 -6.44 4.94
N TRP A 361 31.24 -5.97 3.82
CA TRP A 361 30.97 -4.62 3.31
C TRP A 361 30.69 -4.60 1.82
N ASN A 362 29.51 -4.12 1.46
CA ASN A 362 29.07 -3.95 0.08
C ASN A 362 28.77 -2.48 -0.22
N ILE A 363 29.06 -2.07 -1.44
CA ILE A 363 28.59 -0.81 -2.03
C ILE A 363 27.73 -1.13 -3.25
N TYR A 364 26.75 -0.28 -3.55
CA TYR A 364 25.91 -0.45 -4.72
C TYR A 364 25.55 0.88 -5.36
N LEU A 365 25.28 0.80 -6.67
CA LEU A 365 24.68 1.87 -7.45
C LEU A 365 23.41 1.31 -8.11
N ALA A 366 22.29 1.99 -7.95
CA ALA A 366 21.02 1.58 -8.52
C ALA A 366 20.38 2.74 -9.28
N ALA A 367 19.68 2.43 -10.37
CA ALA A 367 18.90 3.38 -11.13
C ALA A 367 17.65 2.72 -11.68
N GLY A 368 16.57 3.46 -11.81
CA GLY A 368 15.32 2.93 -12.36
C GLY A 368 14.27 3.99 -12.59
N ARG A 369 13.31 3.62 -13.44
CA ARG A 369 12.13 4.40 -13.78
C ARG A 369 10.90 3.78 -13.14
N GLY A 370 10.12 4.58 -12.43
CA GLY A 370 8.82 4.25 -11.91
C GLY A 370 7.74 5.10 -12.56
N PHE A 371 6.49 4.65 -12.45
CA PHE A 371 5.37 5.48 -12.87
C PHE A 371 4.19 5.26 -11.93
N GLU A 372 3.28 6.23 -11.92
CA GLU A 372 2.10 6.21 -11.08
C GLU A 372 0.93 6.83 -11.84
N THR A 373 -0.08 6.01 -12.09
CA THR A 373 -1.30 6.46 -12.77
C THR A 373 -2.14 7.34 -11.84
N PRO A 374 -2.98 8.23 -12.38
CA PRO A 374 -4.07 8.80 -11.60
C PRO A 374 -4.94 7.68 -11.01
N THR A 375 -5.46 7.90 -9.82
CA THR A 375 -6.50 7.04 -9.24
C THR A 375 -7.87 7.41 -9.82
N ILE A 376 -8.85 6.51 -9.72
CA ILE A 376 -10.22 6.83 -10.16
C ILE A 376 -10.79 8.06 -9.43
N ASN A 377 -10.41 8.28 -8.18
CA ASN A 377 -10.82 9.46 -7.42
C ASN A 377 -10.20 10.75 -7.97
N GLU A 378 -8.98 10.71 -8.45
CA GLU A 378 -8.29 11.88 -9.04
C GLU A 378 -8.85 12.21 -10.43
N LEU A 379 -9.33 11.21 -11.15
CA LEU A 379 -10.02 11.38 -12.44
C LEU A 379 -11.47 11.87 -12.30
N SER A 380 -12.08 11.77 -11.10
CA SER A 380 -13.54 11.90 -10.91
C SER A 380 -14.11 13.30 -11.15
N TYR A 381 -13.30 14.37 -11.09
CA TYR A 381 -13.77 15.74 -11.22
C TYR A 381 -12.86 16.56 -12.10
N ARG A 382 -13.44 17.30 -13.03
CA ARG A 382 -12.74 18.29 -13.86
C ARG A 382 -12.48 19.57 -13.08
N ALA A 383 -11.32 20.18 -13.29
CA ALA A 383 -10.95 21.44 -12.64
C ALA A 383 -11.81 22.64 -13.10
N ASP A 384 -12.36 22.58 -14.31
CA ASP A 384 -13.25 23.62 -14.89
C ASP A 384 -14.71 23.53 -14.38
N GLY A 385 -15.02 22.57 -13.50
CA GLY A 385 -16.34 22.38 -12.92
C GLY A 385 -17.40 21.83 -13.89
N GLN A 386 -17.02 21.49 -15.11
CA GLN A 386 -17.91 20.85 -16.08
C GLN A 386 -18.10 19.37 -15.73
N SER A 387 -19.15 18.75 -16.30
CA SER A 387 -19.37 17.31 -16.25
C SER A 387 -18.28 16.54 -17.00
N GLY A 388 -18.08 15.29 -16.62
CA GLY A 388 -17.10 14.40 -17.21
C GLY A 388 -15.88 14.19 -16.31
N MET A 389 -15.13 13.13 -16.60
CA MET A 389 -13.88 12.81 -15.91
C MET A 389 -12.74 13.75 -16.33
N ASN A 390 -11.77 13.93 -15.45
CA ASN A 390 -10.54 14.67 -15.73
C ASN A 390 -9.54 13.82 -16.54
N LEU A 391 -9.92 13.47 -17.76
CA LEU A 391 -9.13 12.61 -18.66
C LEU A 391 -7.83 13.26 -19.15
N GLY A 392 -7.65 14.56 -18.89
CA GLY A 392 -6.40 15.28 -19.18
C GLY A 392 -5.27 15.00 -18.22
N LEU A 393 -5.52 14.34 -17.08
CA LEU A 393 -4.48 13.94 -16.15
C LEU A 393 -3.56 12.89 -16.76
N LYS A 394 -2.27 13.17 -16.71
CA LYS A 394 -1.21 12.26 -17.12
C LYS A 394 -0.70 11.46 -15.94
N PRO A 395 -0.16 10.25 -16.16
CA PRO A 395 0.57 9.55 -15.12
C PRO A 395 1.85 10.31 -14.78
N SER A 396 2.22 10.32 -13.51
CA SER A 396 3.54 10.81 -13.11
C SER A 396 4.61 9.75 -13.42
N THR A 397 5.78 10.20 -13.84
CA THR A 397 6.93 9.35 -14.12
C THR A 397 8.12 9.81 -13.28
N ASN A 398 8.79 8.90 -12.60
CA ASN A 398 9.97 9.24 -11.82
C ASN A 398 11.20 8.46 -12.30
N ASP A 399 12.33 9.14 -12.33
CA ASP A 399 13.65 8.56 -12.53
C ASP A 399 14.44 8.70 -11.23
N THR A 400 14.90 7.58 -10.69
CA THR A 400 15.64 7.53 -9.43
C THR A 400 17.04 6.99 -9.66
N ILE A 401 18.02 7.63 -9.03
CA ILE A 401 19.39 7.12 -8.88
C ILE A 401 19.72 7.05 -7.39
N GLU A 402 20.35 5.97 -6.98
CA GLU A 402 20.74 5.73 -5.59
C GLU A 402 22.14 5.13 -5.53
N ILE A 403 22.96 5.60 -4.60
CA ILE A 403 24.21 4.97 -4.19
C ILE A 403 24.10 4.61 -2.71
N GLY A 404 24.52 3.39 -2.36
CA GLY A 404 24.43 2.93 -0.99
C GLY A 404 25.57 2.03 -0.55
N SER A 405 25.64 1.85 0.75
CA SER A 405 26.62 1.01 1.43
C SER A 405 25.93 0.20 2.52
N LYS A 406 26.23 -1.07 2.62
CA LYS A 406 25.78 -1.96 3.70
C LYS A 406 26.99 -2.65 4.32
N THR A 407 27.14 -2.48 5.62
CA THR A 407 28.29 -3.01 6.38
C THR A 407 27.78 -3.84 7.54
N ARG A 408 28.23 -5.10 7.64
CA ARG A 408 28.03 -5.93 8.83
C ARG A 408 29.06 -5.55 9.88
N ILE A 409 28.60 -5.30 11.09
CA ILE A 409 29.44 -4.95 12.25
C ILE A 409 29.08 -5.94 13.37
N GLY A 410 29.91 -6.99 13.56
CA GLY A 410 29.55 -8.11 14.43
C GLY A 410 28.22 -8.73 14.01
N ASP A 411 27.25 -8.80 14.91
CA ASP A 411 25.90 -9.32 14.67
C ASP A 411 24.93 -8.22 14.17
N GLY A 412 25.43 -7.05 13.81
CA GLY A 412 24.63 -5.93 13.39
C GLY A 412 24.82 -5.55 11.93
N LEU A 413 23.97 -4.65 11.47
CA LEU A 413 23.97 -4.11 10.10
C LEU A 413 23.87 -2.58 10.14
N LEU A 414 24.79 -1.92 9.48
CA LEU A 414 24.75 -0.49 9.19
C LEU A 414 24.49 -0.29 7.69
N SER A 415 23.48 0.50 7.37
CA SER A 415 23.10 0.83 5.98
C SER A 415 23.08 2.35 5.80
N LEU A 416 23.68 2.81 4.71
CA LEU A 416 23.63 4.20 4.25
C LEU A 416 23.18 4.23 2.80
N ALA A 417 22.27 5.14 2.45
CA ALA A 417 21.87 5.40 1.07
C ALA A 417 21.77 6.91 0.82
N LEU A 418 22.21 7.32 -0.36
CA LEU A 418 22.01 8.67 -0.91
C LEU A 418 21.24 8.53 -2.20
N PHE A 419 20.17 9.30 -2.37
CA PHE A 419 19.31 9.17 -3.54
C PHE A 419 18.86 10.51 -4.08
N GLN A 420 18.51 10.51 -5.36
CA GLN A 420 17.77 11.56 -6.04
C GLN A 420 16.68 10.94 -6.90
N THR A 421 15.48 11.50 -6.81
CA THR A 421 14.33 11.17 -7.65
C THR A 421 13.85 12.44 -8.33
N ASP A 422 13.85 12.44 -9.65
CA ASP A 422 13.23 13.48 -10.48
C ASP A 422 11.89 12.94 -10.99
N THR A 423 10.81 13.69 -10.78
CA THR A 423 9.45 13.30 -11.19
C THR A 423 8.92 14.31 -12.20
N ASP A 424 8.44 13.80 -13.32
CA ASP A 424 7.70 14.56 -14.33
C ASP A 424 6.20 14.32 -14.14
N ASP A 425 5.40 15.37 -14.44
CA ASP A 425 3.94 15.33 -14.36
C ASP A 425 3.40 14.90 -12.99
N GLU A 426 4.04 15.35 -11.89
CA GLU A 426 3.58 15.07 -10.51
C GLU A 426 2.10 15.40 -10.34
N ILE A 427 1.29 14.46 -9.82
CA ILE A 427 -0.13 14.68 -9.58
C ILE A 427 -0.31 15.33 -8.22
N VAL A 428 -0.87 16.53 -8.21
CA VAL A 428 -1.09 17.33 -7.00
C VAL A 428 -2.54 17.81 -6.94
N VAL A 429 -2.99 18.19 -5.75
CA VAL A 429 -4.28 18.85 -5.56
C VAL A 429 -4.24 20.21 -6.26
N ASP A 430 -5.23 20.46 -7.12
CA ASP A 430 -5.46 21.75 -7.75
C ASP A 430 -6.34 22.64 -6.89
N SER A 431 -7.53 22.12 -6.51
CA SER A 431 -8.44 22.82 -5.62
C SER A 431 -9.18 21.84 -4.71
N SER A 432 -9.63 22.32 -3.56
CA SER A 432 -10.49 21.55 -2.66
C SER A 432 -11.52 22.48 -2.03
N SER A 433 -12.79 22.29 -2.38
CA SER A 433 -13.90 23.10 -1.88
C SER A 433 -15.20 22.32 -1.87
N GLY A 434 -16.01 22.51 -0.84
CA GLY A 434 -17.35 21.93 -0.72
C GLY A 434 -17.35 20.38 -0.76
N GLY A 435 -16.27 19.73 -0.33
CA GLY A 435 -16.14 18.27 -0.37
C GLY A 435 -15.70 17.71 -1.72
N ARG A 436 -15.37 18.56 -2.69
CA ARG A 436 -14.79 18.17 -3.99
C ARG A 436 -13.31 18.57 -4.04
N THR A 437 -12.47 17.64 -4.46
CA THR A 437 -11.05 17.89 -4.70
C THR A 437 -10.75 17.61 -6.15
N THR A 438 -10.12 18.57 -6.84
CA THR A 438 -9.64 18.42 -8.21
C THR A 438 -8.13 18.30 -8.21
N TYR A 439 -7.59 17.70 -9.25
CA TYR A 439 -6.17 17.39 -9.38
C TYR A 439 -5.62 17.89 -10.71
N LYS A 440 -4.32 18.19 -10.71
CA LYS A 440 -3.57 18.58 -11.90
C LYS A 440 -2.18 17.97 -11.88
N ASN A 441 -1.53 17.95 -13.02
CA ASN A 441 -0.10 17.66 -13.12
C ASN A 441 0.69 18.92 -12.82
N ALA A 442 1.58 18.85 -11.84
CA ALA A 442 2.33 20.00 -11.31
C ALA A 442 3.69 20.22 -12.01
N GLY A 443 3.91 19.61 -13.18
CA GLY A 443 5.21 19.71 -13.87
C GLY A 443 6.28 18.86 -13.20
N LYS A 444 7.46 19.47 -12.90
CA LYS A 444 8.62 18.74 -12.38
C LYS A 444 8.82 18.93 -10.88
N THR A 445 9.15 17.83 -10.20
CA THR A 445 9.56 17.86 -8.79
C THR A 445 10.87 17.10 -8.61
N ARG A 446 11.60 17.39 -7.54
CA ARG A 446 12.82 16.68 -7.16
C ARG A 446 12.79 16.33 -5.69
N ARG A 447 13.17 15.11 -5.39
CA ARG A 447 13.42 14.61 -4.04
C ARG A 447 14.87 14.16 -3.95
N GLN A 448 15.62 14.74 -3.00
CA GLN A 448 16.99 14.35 -2.69
C GLN A 448 17.05 13.98 -1.23
N GLY A 449 17.77 12.90 -0.89
CA GLY A 449 17.82 12.48 0.49
C GLY A 449 19.01 11.61 0.84
N ALA A 450 19.15 11.45 2.17
CA ALA A 450 20.08 10.53 2.79
C ALA A 450 19.33 9.68 3.81
N GLU A 451 19.60 8.40 3.83
CA GLU A 451 19.03 7.45 4.78
C GLU A 451 20.15 6.71 5.49
N LEU A 452 20.06 6.64 6.81
CA LEU A 452 20.93 5.87 7.68
C LEU A 452 20.06 4.92 8.49
N ALA A 453 20.43 3.64 8.53
CA ALA A 453 19.80 2.64 9.39
C ALA A 453 20.87 1.78 10.07
N TRP A 454 20.68 1.56 11.35
CA TRP A 454 21.57 0.75 12.18
C TRP A 454 20.74 -0.21 13.02
N ASP A 455 21.03 -1.50 12.90
CA ASP A 455 20.51 -2.58 13.74
C ASP A 455 21.70 -3.30 14.35
N GLN A 456 21.74 -3.46 15.68
CA GLN A 456 22.86 -4.06 16.38
C GLN A 456 22.38 -4.86 17.60
N ARG A 457 22.85 -6.11 17.73
CA ARG A 457 22.87 -6.83 18.99
C ARG A 457 24.18 -6.60 19.72
N PHE A 458 24.11 -6.43 21.03
CA PHE A 458 25.29 -6.34 21.88
C PHE A 458 25.02 -6.95 23.25
N ALA A 459 26.10 -7.39 23.93
CA ALA A 459 26.02 -8.10 25.20
C ALA A 459 25.00 -9.28 25.21
N GLY A 460 24.85 -9.94 24.08
CA GLY A 460 23.96 -11.09 23.89
C GLY A 460 22.47 -10.72 23.73
N ASP A 461 21.92 -10.00 24.69
CA ASP A 461 20.46 -9.83 24.84
C ASP A 461 19.96 -8.43 24.50
N PHE A 462 20.84 -7.45 24.35
CA PHE A 462 20.44 -6.09 24.00
C PHE A 462 20.39 -5.89 22.49
N ARG A 463 19.33 -5.25 22.00
CA ARG A 463 19.18 -4.84 20.61
C ARG A 463 18.91 -3.35 20.53
N VAL A 464 19.63 -2.67 19.63
CA VAL A 464 19.41 -1.28 19.25
C VAL A 464 18.99 -1.23 17.81
N ASN A 465 17.92 -0.47 17.51
CA ASN A 465 17.56 -0.06 16.17
C ASN A 465 17.56 1.46 16.12
N ALA A 466 18.22 2.04 15.15
CA ALA A 466 18.19 3.47 14.91
C ALA A 466 18.09 3.74 13.41
N SER A 467 17.28 4.71 13.05
CA SER A 467 17.21 5.18 11.67
C SER A 467 17.06 6.69 11.62
N TRP A 468 17.62 7.28 10.59
CA TRP A 468 17.47 8.68 10.30
C TRP A 468 17.35 8.89 8.79
N THR A 469 16.39 9.72 8.39
CA THR A 469 16.17 10.13 7.01
C THR A 469 16.19 11.65 6.93
N TRP A 470 17.03 12.16 6.05
CA TRP A 470 16.95 13.54 5.60
C TRP A 470 16.37 13.57 4.19
N LEU A 471 15.36 14.44 3.97
CA LEU A 471 14.66 14.54 2.69
C LEU A 471 14.40 16.02 2.33
N ASP A 472 14.90 16.43 1.17
CA ASP A 472 14.57 17.70 0.56
C ASP A 472 13.73 17.45 -0.71
N ALA A 473 12.46 17.86 -0.66
CA ALA A 473 11.49 17.69 -1.73
C ALA A 473 11.03 19.05 -2.23
N THR A 474 11.30 19.36 -3.51
CA THR A 474 11.10 20.69 -4.08
C THR A 474 10.43 20.63 -5.45
N TYR A 475 9.68 21.67 -5.77
CA TYR A 475 9.20 21.93 -7.13
C TYR A 475 10.35 22.41 -8.01
N ARG A 476 10.37 22.02 -9.30
CA ARG A 476 11.43 22.35 -10.25
C ARG A 476 10.96 23.14 -11.48
N SER A 477 9.73 23.06 -11.83
CA SER A 477 9.14 23.88 -12.89
C SER A 477 7.63 23.86 -12.75
N ASN A 478 7.10 24.73 -11.90
CA ASN A 478 5.67 24.77 -11.62
C ASN A 478 5.18 26.16 -11.41
N VAL A 479 3.93 26.37 -11.79
CA VAL A 479 3.15 27.53 -11.43
C VAL A 479 2.16 27.12 -10.35
N CYS A 480 2.27 27.68 -9.15
CA CYS A 480 1.36 27.48 -8.04
C CYS A 480 0.57 28.77 -7.83
N ASN A 481 -0.77 28.71 -7.95
CA ASN A 481 -1.63 29.89 -7.82
C ASN A 481 -1.12 31.10 -8.64
N GLU A 482 -0.82 30.88 -9.92
CA GLU A 482 -0.30 31.88 -10.86
C GLU A 482 1.10 32.45 -10.53
N GLN A 483 1.78 31.89 -9.54
CA GLN A 483 3.15 32.28 -9.15
C GLN A 483 4.13 31.15 -9.44
N ASP A 484 5.37 31.50 -9.76
CA ASP A 484 6.47 30.53 -9.87
C ASP A 484 6.77 29.94 -8.49
N CYS A 485 6.65 28.62 -8.37
CA CYS A 485 7.00 27.90 -7.15
C CYS A 485 8.27 27.05 -7.30
N ASN A 486 9.06 27.29 -8.35
CA ASN A 486 10.34 26.63 -8.53
C ASN A 486 11.27 26.84 -7.33
N GLY A 487 11.83 25.76 -6.80
CA GLY A 487 12.64 25.77 -5.59
C GLY A 487 11.88 25.76 -4.27
N ASN A 488 10.56 26.00 -4.28
CA ASN A 488 9.75 25.88 -3.09
C ASN A 488 9.61 24.43 -2.65
N ARG A 489 9.53 24.23 -1.34
CA ARG A 489 9.34 22.89 -0.77
C ARG A 489 7.92 22.39 -0.99
N MET A 490 7.81 21.10 -1.25
CA MET A 490 6.52 20.41 -1.27
C MET A 490 5.90 20.40 0.13
N PRO A 491 4.60 20.69 0.26
CA PRO A 491 3.93 20.71 1.57
C PRO A 491 3.76 19.30 2.15
N GLY A 492 3.67 19.22 3.48
CA GLY A 492 3.37 17.97 4.19
C GLY A 492 4.53 16.98 4.30
N ILE A 493 5.74 17.34 3.84
CA ILE A 493 6.92 16.47 3.88
C ILE A 493 7.87 16.92 4.98
N ALA A 494 8.16 16.03 5.95
CA ALA A 494 9.15 16.28 6.98
C ALA A 494 10.57 16.26 6.37
N ARG A 495 11.42 17.24 6.74
CA ARG A 495 12.81 17.30 6.29
C ARG A 495 13.69 16.27 6.97
N ASN A 496 13.42 16.00 8.23
CA ASN A 496 14.14 15.02 9.03
C ASN A 496 13.13 14.11 9.72
N MET A 497 13.39 12.81 9.67
CA MET A 497 12.68 11.80 10.42
C MET A 497 13.70 10.93 11.12
N GLY A 498 13.50 10.63 12.38
CA GLY A 498 14.36 9.78 13.16
C GLY A 498 13.55 8.80 13.99
N PHE A 499 14.10 7.60 14.15
CA PHE A 499 13.58 6.57 15.04
C PHE A 499 14.75 5.95 15.79
N ALA A 500 14.56 5.66 17.05
CA ALA A 500 15.53 4.91 17.84
C ALA A 500 14.78 4.03 18.86
N SER A 501 15.23 2.80 19.00
CA SER A 501 14.76 1.89 20.04
C SER A 501 15.92 1.14 20.67
N ILE A 502 15.78 0.83 21.94
CA ILE A 502 16.66 -0.10 22.66
C ILE A 502 15.80 -1.10 23.41
N GLY A 503 16.12 -2.37 23.28
CA GLY A 503 15.41 -3.46 23.95
C GLY A 503 16.36 -4.45 24.59
N TYR A 504 15.96 -4.98 25.74
CA TYR A 504 16.50 -6.20 26.32
C TYR A 504 15.61 -7.36 25.84
N VAL A 505 16.14 -8.23 24.99
CA VAL A 505 15.40 -9.28 24.27
C VAL A 505 16.18 -10.60 24.40
N PRO A 506 16.18 -11.24 25.57
CA PRO A 506 16.82 -12.54 25.77
C PRO A 506 16.06 -13.64 25.00
N GLU A 507 16.71 -14.80 24.81
CA GLU A 507 16.06 -15.96 24.18
C GLU A 507 14.87 -16.44 25.01
N ASP A 508 14.99 -16.42 26.34
CA ASP A 508 13.95 -16.82 27.29
C ASP A 508 13.79 -15.81 28.41
N GLY A 509 12.56 -15.63 28.90
CA GLY A 509 12.27 -14.81 30.08
C GLY A 509 11.63 -13.47 29.76
N TRP A 510 11.92 -12.46 30.59
CA TRP A 510 11.36 -11.13 30.47
C TRP A 510 12.06 -10.31 29.40
N TYR A 511 11.29 -9.58 28.62
CA TYR A 511 11.81 -8.57 27.71
C TYR A 511 11.31 -7.18 28.09
N ALA A 512 12.10 -6.16 27.80
CA ALA A 512 11.75 -4.76 28.02
C ALA A 512 12.41 -3.88 26.96
N GLY A 513 11.75 -2.80 26.57
CA GLY A 513 12.30 -1.87 25.59
C GLY A 513 11.63 -0.52 25.64
N THR A 514 12.27 0.43 24.98
CA THR A 514 11.76 1.78 24.77
C THR A 514 12.09 2.25 23.36
N GLU A 515 11.25 3.13 22.84
CA GLU A 515 11.38 3.78 21.54
C GLU A 515 10.99 5.25 21.60
#